data_9ab4ac55c4d7ea30f2b7f2f5f98df27b
#
_entry.id   9ab4ac55c4d7ea30f2b7f2f5f98df27b
#
_cell.length_a   1.000
_cell.length_b   1.000
_cell.length_c   1.000
_cell.angle_alpha   90.00
_cell.angle_beta   90.00
_cell.angle_gamma   90.00
#
_symmetry.space_group_name_H-M   'P 1'
#
loop_
_entity.id
_entity.type
_entity.pdbx_description
1 polymer ?
#
loop_
_entity_poly.entity_id
_entity_poly.type
_entity_poly.pdbx_seq_one_letter_code
_entity_poly.pdbx_strand_id
1 'polypeptide(L)'
;VSTYDYAIHLLNAQFGKIHYIKRPMAVYRQHGKAIWSEAGTDRKLDIALIVRELLMDYFKERRTDVYDNLRQSHAQICLNLIRHYIGKGQQEQIEHTEKRLLQYQPQWTMEDVKRMELPRPQSATQRLAGFVKGMMKRGRAAVSRVIPLPHI
;
A
#
# COMPACT_ATOMS: atom_id res chain seq x y z
N VAL A 1 2.36 0.46 7.74
CA VAL A 1 2.13 1.91 7.88
C VAL A 1 0.67 2.08 8.23
N SER A 2 0.39 2.76 9.35
CA SER A 2 -0.99 3.05 9.77
C SER A 2 -1.65 3.94 8.71
N THR A 3 -2.88 3.61 8.35
CA THR A 3 -3.59 4.33 7.28
C THR A 3 -4.01 5.72 7.73
N TYR A 4 -4.19 5.91 9.03
CA TYR A 4 -4.51 7.23 9.63
C TYR A 4 -3.32 8.18 9.58
N ASP A 5 -2.11 7.69 9.81
CA ASP A 5 -0.89 8.50 9.69
C ASP A 5 -0.72 9.04 8.28
N TYR A 6 -1.05 8.23 7.26
CA TYR A 6 -1.04 8.67 5.87
C TYR A 6 -1.96 9.87 5.63
N ALA A 7 -3.19 9.85 6.16
CA ALA A 7 -4.12 10.96 6.01
C ALA A 7 -3.60 12.24 6.70
N ILE A 8 -3.10 12.11 7.93
CA ILE A 8 -2.56 13.24 8.70
C ILE A 8 -1.37 13.86 7.96
N HIS A 9 -0.44 13.04 7.45
CA HIS A 9 0.72 13.55 6.72
C HIS A 9 0.33 14.25 5.42
N LEU A 10 -0.64 13.71 4.67
CA LEU A 10 -1.10 14.30 3.44
C LEU A 10 -1.83 15.63 3.67
N LEU A 11 -2.66 15.70 4.71
CA LEU A 11 -3.35 16.93 5.09
C LEU A 11 -2.36 18.01 5.58
N ASN A 12 -1.38 17.64 6.38
CA ASN A 12 -0.38 18.58 6.88
C ASN A 12 0.57 19.08 5.78
N ALA A 13 0.85 18.26 4.77
CA ALA A 13 1.72 18.64 3.64
C ALA A 13 1.19 19.82 2.81
N GLN A 14 -0.08 20.21 2.96
CA GLN A 14 -0.64 21.39 2.33
C GLN A 14 -0.13 22.71 2.93
N PHE A 15 0.32 22.69 4.17
CA PHE A 15 0.67 23.88 4.95
C PHE A 15 2.18 24.13 5.00
N GLY A 16 3.00 23.23 4.46
CA GLY A 16 4.44 23.40 4.49
C GLY A 16 5.23 22.21 3.95
N LYS A 17 6.55 22.35 3.95
CA LYS A 17 7.47 21.30 3.54
C LYS A 17 7.64 20.25 4.64
N ILE A 18 7.68 18.98 4.27
CA ILE A 18 8.01 17.88 5.17
C ILE A 18 9.53 17.79 5.27
N HIS A 19 10.07 17.82 6.50
CA HIS A 19 11.48 17.64 6.75
C HIS A 19 11.77 16.20 7.21
N TYR A 20 12.73 15.56 6.56
CA TYR A 20 13.17 14.20 6.93
C TYR A 20 14.33 14.26 7.93
N ILE A 21 14.14 13.68 9.12
CA ILE A 21 15.17 13.57 10.14
C ILE A 21 15.87 12.21 10.02
N LYS A 22 17.18 12.22 9.69
CA LYS A 22 17.99 11.01 9.41
C LYS A 22 18.40 10.22 10.67
N ARG A 23 17.65 10.25 11.74
CA ARG A 23 17.94 9.48 12.95
C ARG A 23 16.68 8.77 13.46
N PRO A 24 16.81 7.58 14.07
CA PRO A 24 15.69 6.95 14.75
C PRO A 24 15.21 7.85 15.89
N MET A 25 13.91 8.19 15.89
CA MET A 25 13.30 9.02 16.92
C MET A 25 12.26 8.27 17.75
N ALA A 26 11.89 7.05 17.31
CA ALA A 26 10.94 6.19 17.99
C ALA A 26 11.25 4.73 17.70
N VAL A 27 10.82 3.86 18.60
CA VAL A 27 10.87 2.40 18.43
C VAL A 27 9.45 1.90 18.29
N TYR A 28 9.18 1.20 17.18
CA TYR A 28 7.90 0.53 16.99
C TYR A 28 7.97 -0.87 17.58
N ARG A 29 7.24 -1.08 18.69
CA ARG A 29 7.15 -2.40 19.32
C ARG A 29 6.19 -3.28 18.53
N GLN A 30 6.71 -4.33 17.93
CA GLN A 30 5.89 -5.37 17.30
C GLN A 30 5.57 -6.47 18.34
N HIS A 31 4.30 -6.69 18.59
CA HIS A 31 3.80 -7.81 19.40
C HIS A 31 2.56 -8.41 18.73
N GLY A 32 2.39 -9.72 18.88
CA GLY A 32 1.34 -10.48 18.19
C GLY A 32 -0.11 -10.10 18.56
N LYS A 33 -0.31 -9.30 19.60
CA LYS A 33 -1.63 -8.85 20.08
C LYS A 33 -1.97 -7.40 19.74
N ALA A 34 -1.24 -6.77 18.80
CA ALA A 34 -1.58 -5.42 18.37
C ALA A 34 -2.77 -5.45 17.41
N ILE A 35 -3.72 -4.53 17.59
CA ILE A 35 -4.94 -4.40 16.77
C ILE A 35 -4.65 -4.48 15.28
N TRP A 36 -3.56 -3.84 14.83
CA TRP A 36 -3.15 -3.84 13.44
C TRP A 36 -2.46 -5.14 12.99
N SER A 37 -1.74 -5.79 13.90
CA SER A 37 -1.06 -7.07 13.59
C SER A 37 -2.07 -8.22 13.42
N GLU A 38 -3.15 -8.20 14.20
CA GLU A 38 -4.23 -9.21 14.16
C GLU A 38 -5.22 -8.97 13.01
N ALA A 39 -5.32 -7.74 12.50
CA ALA A 39 -6.22 -7.44 11.40
C ALA A 39 -5.83 -8.22 10.14
N GLY A 40 -6.79 -8.91 9.53
CA GLY A 40 -6.64 -9.59 8.24
C GLY A 40 -6.27 -8.63 7.10
N THR A 41 -5.77 -9.18 6.01
CA THR A 41 -5.37 -8.40 4.82
C THR A 41 -6.53 -7.61 4.25
N ASP A 42 -7.70 -8.22 4.16
CA ASP A 42 -8.96 -7.63 3.73
C ASP A 42 -9.32 -6.39 4.53
N ARG A 43 -9.35 -6.50 5.87
CA ARG A 43 -9.64 -5.38 6.76
C ARG A 43 -8.63 -4.23 6.61
N LYS A 44 -7.34 -4.55 6.47
CA LYS A 44 -6.29 -3.53 6.26
C LYS A 44 -6.47 -2.77 4.96
N LEU A 45 -6.79 -3.49 3.88
CA LEU A 45 -6.99 -2.89 2.57
C LEU A 45 -8.30 -2.11 2.51
N ASP A 46 -9.36 -2.58 3.15
CA ASP A 46 -10.64 -1.89 3.21
C ASP A 46 -10.54 -0.55 3.97
N ILE A 47 -9.87 -0.52 5.12
CA ILE A 47 -9.57 0.72 5.84
C ILE A 47 -8.75 1.67 4.95
N ALA A 48 -7.79 1.13 4.20
CA ALA A 48 -6.98 1.91 3.29
C ALA A 48 -7.81 2.53 2.14
N LEU A 49 -8.85 1.85 1.67
CA LEU A 49 -9.80 2.39 0.69
C LEU A 49 -10.63 3.51 1.29
N ILE A 50 -11.27 3.29 2.45
CA ILE A 50 -12.11 4.29 3.11
C ILE A 50 -11.35 5.61 3.31
N VAL A 51 -10.11 5.52 3.80
CA VAL A 51 -9.29 6.72 4.01
C VAL A 51 -8.98 7.44 2.70
N ARG A 52 -8.72 6.70 1.61
CA ARG A 52 -8.48 7.32 0.29
C ARG A 52 -9.73 7.96 -0.29
N GLU A 53 -10.88 7.35 -0.12
CA GLU A 53 -12.17 7.90 -0.56
C GLU A 53 -12.44 9.24 0.14
N LEU A 54 -12.28 9.30 1.45
CA LEU A 54 -12.41 10.55 2.21
C LEU A 54 -11.42 11.63 1.76
N LEU A 55 -10.17 11.24 1.48
CA LEU A 55 -9.16 12.17 0.98
C LEU A 55 -9.45 12.61 -0.45
N MET A 56 -9.96 11.74 -1.31
CA MET A 56 -10.37 12.10 -2.66
C MET A 56 -11.50 13.10 -2.64
N ASP A 57 -12.51 12.92 -1.80
CA ASP A 57 -13.61 13.87 -1.63
C ASP A 57 -13.11 15.25 -1.16
N TYR A 58 -12.14 15.25 -0.26
CA TYR A 58 -11.51 16.49 0.22
C TYR A 58 -10.69 17.20 -0.85
N PHE A 59 -9.89 16.47 -1.66
CA PHE A 59 -8.96 17.05 -2.63
C PHE A 59 -9.54 17.30 -4.01
N LYS A 60 -10.69 16.73 -4.35
CA LYS A 60 -11.30 16.77 -5.68
C LYS A 60 -11.30 18.16 -6.33
N GLU A 61 -11.66 19.19 -5.56
CA GLU A 61 -11.76 20.57 -6.06
C GLU A 61 -10.57 21.45 -5.63
N ARG A 62 -9.73 20.96 -4.69
CA ARG A 62 -8.64 21.72 -4.10
C ARG A 62 -7.30 21.47 -4.78
N ARG A 63 -7.01 20.21 -5.10
CA ARG A 63 -5.73 19.74 -5.63
C ARG A 63 -5.95 18.55 -6.56
N THR A 64 -6.17 18.83 -7.84
CA THR A 64 -6.41 17.79 -8.87
C THR A 64 -5.26 16.80 -9.00
N ASP A 65 -4.03 17.27 -8.88
CA ASP A 65 -2.82 16.44 -8.89
C ASP A 65 -2.80 15.41 -7.75
N VAL A 66 -3.20 15.82 -6.55
CA VAL A 66 -3.31 14.93 -5.39
C VAL A 66 -4.49 13.96 -5.56
N TYR A 67 -5.63 14.47 -6.03
CA TYR A 67 -6.80 13.66 -6.33
C TYR A 67 -6.49 12.54 -7.33
N ASP A 68 -5.81 12.85 -8.43
CA ASP A 68 -5.46 11.86 -9.45
C ASP A 68 -4.51 10.78 -8.92
N ASN A 69 -3.53 11.16 -8.11
CA ASN A 69 -2.64 10.20 -7.43
C ASN A 69 -3.40 9.30 -6.45
N LEU A 70 -4.33 9.86 -5.67
CA LEU A 70 -5.18 9.10 -4.77
C LEU A 70 -6.08 8.12 -5.53
N ARG A 71 -6.66 8.55 -6.65
CA ARG A 71 -7.50 7.76 -7.53
C ARG A 71 -6.74 6.55 -8.12
N GLN A 72 -5.51 6.75 -8.57
CA GLN A 72 -4.65 5.65 -9.04
C GLN A 72 -4.31 4.68 -7.90
N SER A 73 -3.95 5.19 -6.74
CA SER A 73 -3.66 4.38 -5.55
C SER A 73 -4.89 3.60 -5.06
N HIS A 74 -6.08 4.21 -5.11
CA HIS A 74 -7.34 3.56 -4.80
C HIS A 74 -7.60 2.38 -5.74
N ALA A 75 -7.47 2.59 -7.05
CA ALA A 75 -7.64 1.54 -8.04
C ALA A 75 -6.69 0.34 -7.79
N GLN A 76 -5.43 0.61 -7.46
CA GLN A 76 -4.46 -0.44 -7.15
C GLN A 76 -4.86 -1.26 -5.91
N ILE A 77 -5.42 -0.61 -4.89
CA ILE A 77 -5.90 -1.31 -3.69
C ILE A 77 -7.15 -2.15 -4.00
N CYS A 78 -8.10 -1.63 -4.78
CA CYS A 78 -9.26 -2.40 -5.22
C CYS A 78 -8.84 -3.66 -5.98
N LEU A 79 -7.91 -3.55 -6.94
CA LEU A 79 -7.37 -4.68 -7.67
C LEU A 79 -6.68 -5.71 -6.75
N ASN A 80 -5.98 -5.26 -5.72
CA ASN A 80 -5.37 -6.15 -4.73
C ASN A 80 -6.41 -6.88 -3.87
N LEU A 81 -7.49 -6.20 -3.50
CA LEU A 81 -8.62 -6.79 -2.78
C LEU A 81 -9.36 -7.82 -3.65
N ILE A 82 -9.65 -7.49 -4.90
CA ILE A 82 -10.28 -8.42 -5.84
C ILE A 82 -9.45 -9.70 -5.95
N ARG A 83 -8.13 -9.59 -6.13
CA ARG A 83 -7.24 -10.77 -6.15
C ARG A 83 -7.32 -11.58 -4.87
N HIS A 84 -7.35 -10.91 -3.74
CA HIS A 84 -7.45 -11.57 -2.44
C HIS A 84 -8.77 -12.34 -2.30
N TYR A 85 -9.90 -11.75 -2.73
CA TYR A 85 -11.20 -12.37 -2.69
C TYR A 85 -11.38 -13.49 -3.72
N ILE A 86 -10.78 -13.37 -4.92
CA ILE A 86 -10.70 -14.46 -5.89
C ILE A 86 -10.01 -15.68 -5.27
N GLY A 87 -8.88 -15.47 -4.57
CA GLY A 87 -8.16 -16.54 -3.87
C GLY A 87 -8.95 -17.20 -2.74
N LYS A 88 -9.99 -16.54 -2.23
CA LYS A 88 -10.90 -17.04 -1.20
C LYS A 88 -12.24 -17.56 -1.74
N GLY A 89 -12.54 -17.40 -3.03
CA GLY A 89 -13.83 -17.72 -3.62
C GLY A 89 -15.00 -16.84 -3.13
N GLN A 90 -14.74 -15.62 -2.70
CA GLN A 90 -15.74 -14.70 -2.12
C GLN A 90 -16.34 -13.79 -3.19
N GLN A 91 -17.28 -14.32 -3.97
CA GLN A 91 -17.86 -13.65 -5.13
C GLN A 91 -18.57 -12.32 -4.81
N GLU A 92 -19.33 -12.27 -3.73
CA GLU A 92 -20.03 -11.05 -3.29
C GLU A 92 -19.07 -9.89 -3.00
N GLN A 93 -17.93 -10.21 -2.35
CA GLN A 93 -16.90 -9.23 -2.03
C GLN A 93 -16.17 -8.73 -3.27
N ILE A 94 -16.00 -9.60 -4.27
CA ILE A 94 -15.45 -9.22 -5.57
C ILE A 94 -16.34 -8.18 -6.22
N GLU A 95 -17.64 -8.49 -6.39
CA GLU A 95 -18.61 -7.60 -7.03
C GLU A 95 -18.74 -6.25 -6.30
N HIS A 96 -18.72 -6.27 -4.96
CA HIS A 96 -18.74 -5.06 -4.16
C HIS A 96 -17.50 -4.18 -4.44
N THR A 97 -16.32 -4.80 -4.48
CA THR A 97 -15.06 -4.09 -4.70
C THR A 97 -14.94 -3.57 -6.14
N GLU A 98 -15.46 -4.31 -7.13
CA GLU A 98 -15.55 -3.89 -8.53
C GLU A 98 -16.42 -2.64 -8.67
N LYS A 99 -17.58 -2.59 -8.01
CA LYS A 99 -18.45 -1.40 -8.01
C LYS A 99 -17.74 -0.18 -7.42
N ARG A 100 -17.03 -0.34 -6.31
CA ARG A 100 -16.21 0.74 -5.71
C ARG A 100 -15.12 1.22 -6.67
N LEU A 101 -14.45 0.30 -7.35
CA LEU A 101 -13.42 0.63 -8.32
C LEU A 101 -13.98 1.48 -9.46
N LEU A 102 -15.09 1.07 -10.05
CA LEU A 102 -15.71 1.75 -11.19
C LEU A 102 -16.28 3.13 -10.80
N GLN A 103 -16.74 3.31 -9.57
CA GLN A 103 -17.19 4.60 -9.07
C GLN A 103 -16.12 5.70 -9.20
N TYR A 104 -14.86 5.36 -8.97
CA TYR A 104 -13.73 6.29 -9.03
C TYR A 104 -12.91 6.17 -10.33
N GLN A 105 -13.23 5.21 -11.19
CA GLN A 105 -12.61 5.01 -12.51
C GLN A 105 -13.69 4.93 -13.59
N PRO A 106 -14.45 6.02 -13.83
CA PRO A 106 -15.59 5.99 -14.73
C PRO A 106 -15.24 5.70 -16.19
N GLN A 107 -13.96 5.83 -16.57
CA GLN A 107 -13.46 5.48 -17.89
C GLN A 107 -13.24 3.96 -18.07
N TRP A 108 -13.29 3.17 -16.99
CA TRP A 108 -13.11 1.72 -17.05
C TRP A 108 -14.46 1.02 -17.09
N THR A 109 -14.51 -0.10 -17.81
CA THR A 109 -15.65 -1.01 -17.82
C THR A 109 -15.35 -2.26 -17.00
N MET A 110 -16.38 -3.05 -16.68
CA MET A 110 -16.19 -4.36 -16.05
C MET A 110 -15.34 -5.28 -16.91
N GLU A 111 -15.40 -5.15 -18.25
CA GLU A 111 -14.56 -5.93 -19.15
C GLU A 111 -13.09 -5.51 -19.06
N ASP A 112 -12.80 -4.21 -18.88
CA ASP A 112 -11.44 -3.73 -18.70
C ASP A 112 -10.85 -4.28 -17.40
N VAL A 113 -11.62 -4.29 -16.31
CA VAL A 113 -11.20 -4.87 -15.02
C VAL A 113 -10.88 -6.36 -15.16
N LYS A 114 -11.72 -7.11 -15.89
CA LYS A 114 -11.51 -8.54 -16.17
C LYS A 114 -10.33 -8.80 -17.11
N ARG A 115 -10.07 -7.91 -18.07
CA ARG A 115 -8.93 -8.01 -19.01
C ARG A 115 -7.61 -7.61 -18.38
N MET A 116 -7.63 -6.80 -17.31
CA MET A 116 -6.42 -6.54 -16.57
C MET A 116 -5.88 -7.88 -16.11
N GLU A 117 -4.71 -8.29 -16.65
CA GLU A 117 -3.97 -9.45 -16.15
C GLU A 117 -3.70 -9.22 -14.67
N LEU A 118 -4.60 -9.71 -13.83
CA LEU A 118 -4.37 -9.75 -12.40
C LEU A 118 -3.12 -10.60 -12.23
N PRO A 119 -1.97 -10.03 -11.81
CA PRO A 119 -0.77 -10.85 -11.66
C PRO A 119 -1.15 -12.03 -10.79
N ARG A 120 -0.89 -13.24 -11.30
CA ARG A 120 -1.15 -14.47 -10.55
C ARG A 120 -0.58 -14.31 -9.15
N PRO A 121 -1.30 -14.66 -8.09
CA PRO A 121 -0.77 -14.59 -6.74
C PRO A 121 0.55 -15.36 -6.75
N GLN A 122 1.64 -14.66 -6.44
CA GLN A 122 2.94 -15.33 -6.37
C GLN A 122 2.83 -16.48 -5.39
N SER A 123 3.17 -17.69 -5.82
CA SER A 123 3.18 -18.86 -4.95
C SER A 123 4.01 -18.54 -3.68
N ALA A 124 3.70 -19.20 -2.57
CA ALA A 124 4.46 -19.03 -1.32
C ALA A 124 5.97 -19.18 -1.57
N THR A 125 6.36 -20.06 -2.49
CA THR A 125 7.73 -20.28 -2.95
C THR A 125 8.33 -19.07 -3.67
N GLN A 126 7.57 -18.37 -4.50
CA GLN A 126 8.03 -17.15 -5.18
C GLN A 126 8.16 -15.96 -4.22
N ARG A 127 7.29 -15.85 -3.21
CA ARG A 127 7.39 -14.84 -2.15
C ARG A 127 8.63 -15.07 -1.29
N LEU A 128 8.92 -16.33 -0.93
CA LEU A 128 10.12 -16.73 -0.20
C LEU A 128 11.38 -16.45 -1.03
N ALA A 129 11.41 -16.82 -2.31
CA ALA A 129 12.52 -16.54 -3.21
C ALA A 129 12.77 -15.03 -3.37
N GLY A 130 11.71 -14.21 -3.49
CA GLY A 130 11.81 -12.76 -3.53
C GLY A 130 12.34 -12.17 -2.22
N PHE A 131 11.88 -12.68 -1.09
CA PHE A 131 12.35 -12.28 0.24
C PHE A 131 13.82 -12.63 0.46
N VAL A 132 14.23 -13.86 0.15
CA VAL A 132 15.64 -14.34 0.23
C VAL A 132 16.54 -13.52 -0.69
N LYS A 133 16.10 -13.24 -1.93
CA LYS A 133 16.86 -12.42 -2.88
C LYS A 133 17.01 -10.96 -2.39
N GLY A 134 15.98 -10.42 -1.74
CA GLY A 134 16.01 -9.11 -1.09
C GLY A 134 16.96 -9.05 0.11
N MET A 135 16.97 -10.09 0.93
CA MET A 135 17.92 -10.22 2.06
C MET A 135 19.38 -10.33 1.58
N MET A 136 19.65 -11.15 0.57
CA MET A 136 21.00 -11.30 0.01
C MET A 136 21.51 -9.99 -0.61
N LYS A 137 20.64 -9.22 -1.27
CA LYS A 137 21.00 -7.90 -1.81
C LYS A 137 21.35 -6.88 -0.72
N ARG A 138 20.61 -6.90 0.39
CA ARG A 138 20.88 -6.04 1.57
C ARG A 138 22.13 -6.47 2.32
N GLY A 139 22.38 -7.78 2.46
CA GLY A 139 23.59 -8.32 3.08
C GLY A 139 24.86 -7.94 2.31
N ARG A 140 24.84 -8.02 0.97
CA ARG A 140 25.99 -7.57 0.14
C ARG A 140 26.25 -6.06 0.25
N ALA A 141 25.21 -5.23 0.36
CA ALA A 141 25.37 -3.79 0.55
C ALA A 141 25.91 -3.42 1.94
N ALA A 142 25.68 -4.26 2.96
CA ALA A 142 26.22 -4.06 4.31
C ALA A 142 27.70 -4.43 4.41
N VAL A 143 28.14 -5.50 3.73
CA VAL A 143 29.54 -5.95 3.73
C VAL A 143 30.47 -4.99 2.96
N SER A 144 29.97 -4.27 1.95
CA SER A 144 30.78 -3.29 1.21
C SER A 144 31.01 -1.95 1.94
N ARG A 145 30.52 -1.79 3.18
CA ARG A 145 30.69 -0.60 4.03
C ARG A 145 31.60 -0.84 5.26
N VAL A 146 32.45 -1.84 5.24
CA VAL A 146 33.51 -1.94 6.24
C VAL A 146 34.54 -0.86 5.91
N ILE A 147 34.49 0.23 6.65
CA ILE A 147 35.46 1.33 6.60
C ILE A 147 36.79 0.77 7.06
N PRO A 148 37.89 0.91 6.29
CA PRO A 148 39.20 0.55 6.78
C PRO A 148 39.58 1.44 7.97
N LEU A 149 40.01 0.82 9.07
CA LEU A 149 40.55 1.53 10.22
C LEU A 149 41.81 2.28 9.77
N PRO A 150 42.01 3.54 10.21
CA PRO A 150 43.28 4.24 9.96
C PRO A 150 44.41 3.52 10.70
N HIS A 151 45.45 3.23 9.99
CA HIS A 151 46.72 2.75 10.58
C HIS A 151 47.30 3.89 11.43
N ILE A 152 47.53 3.60 12.72
CA ILE A 152 48.33 4.41 13.63
C ILE A 152 49.79 4.14 13.35
#